data_f55eacbe666a199f0214917b5c969bfd
#
_entry.id   f55eacbe666a199f0214917b5c969bfd
#
_cell.length_a   1.000
_cell.length_b   1.000
_cell.length_c   1.000
_cell.angle_alpha   90.00
_cell.angle_beta   90.00
_cell.angle_gamma   90.00
#
_symmetry.space_group_name_H-M   'P 1'
#
loop_
_entity.id
_entity.type
_entity.pdbx_description
1 polymer ?
#
loop_
_entity_poly.entity_id
_entity_poly.type
_entity_poly.pdbx_seq_one_letter_code
_entity_poly.pdbx_strand_id
1 'polypeptide(L)'
;MTELTKKVCTKLFANAARRNCHITCQMAIVILLSAALGGCNTSQSNNDQYDSTIEQENQANLIDVGNVDLVVDTSPLAPALNVTIASFTAWPENAASTSQFKRHLRDAEAGYLPILLKNVLTSSQQWGAIRVIPETDNSAEVQINATIIELSPIDISLHVVITDSRGKTWIDKTYRDTARDHQYMPNTLGNEDPYLDLFEAIANDMLKARAALTRQALGSILDISTLKYAIALSPESFTEFLTYDENGHADLTGLPAKSDTMYKRVNKIRDSEYKFVDAMDEQFDALFDKMQKSYPYWREYSYELIVYNERLGKEEKKNRPSYRGLGVVEDVYSDYREYKLNEDALRELSQSLDTEIRPTVAEYEGQVIELSGTFSNQYKQWRRILQDIYRAERAVDPSIDGATPN
;
A
#
# COMPACT_ATOMS: atom_id res chain seq x y z
N MET A 1 41.76 2.62 -61.87
CA MET A 1 41.31 3.75 -61.05
C MET A 1 40.06 4.29 -61.69
N THR A 2 38.96 3.86 -61.20
CA THR A 2 37.64 3.84 -61.82
C THR A 2 36.90 5.19 -61.64
N GLU A 3 36.05 5.49 -62.54
CA GLU A 3 35.25 6.73 -62.71
C GLU A 3 34.57 7.24 -61.38
N LEU A 4 34.50 6.41 -60.39
CA LEU A 4 33.88 6.76 -59.06
C LEU A 4 34.74 7.76 -58.25
N THR A 5 36.04 7.79 -58.42
CA THR A 5 36.99 8.66 -57.72
C THR A 5 37.01 10.08 -58.32
N LYS A 6 36.65 10.23 -59.60
CA LYS A 6 36.56 11.55 -60.24
C LYS A 6 35.31 12.33 -59.88
N LYS A 7 34.19 11.67 -59.55
CA LYS A 7 32.95 12.32 -59.14
C LYS A 7 32.93 12.80 -57.67
N VAL A 8 33.79 12.26 -56.84
CA VAL A 8 33.91 12.67 -55.43
C VAL A 8 34.81 13.89 -55.28
N CYS A 9 35.87 14.00 -56.11
CA CYS A 9 36.76 15.17 -56.06
C CYS A 9 36.11 16.45 -56.57
N THR A 10 35.24 16.37 -57.60
CA THR A 10 34.55 17.57 -58.12
C THR A 10 33.45 18.12 -57.22
N LYS A 11 32.90 17.32 -56.34
CA LYS A 11 31.91 17.81 -55.33
C LYS A 11 32.57 18.46 -54.11
N LEU A 12 33.79 18.16 -53.80
CA LEU A 12 34.50 18.72 -52.64
C LEU A 12 35.09 20.11 -52.93
N PHE A 13 35.42 20.45 -54.20
CA PHE A 13 35.94 21.75 -54.55
C PHE A 13 34.82 22.82 -54.82
N ALA A 14 33.60 22.40 -55.15
CA ALA A 14 32.47 23.32 -55.33
C ALA A 14 31.91 23.84 -53.99
N ASN A 15 32.17 23.19 -52.88
CA ASN A 15 31.70 23.62 -51.55
C ASN A 15 32.66 24.52 -50.79
N ALA A 16 33.92 24.61 -51.22
CA ALA A 16 34.94 25.50 -50.60
C ALA A 16 34.80 26.97 -51.04
N ALA A 17 34.32 27.22 -52.27
CA ALA A 17 34.17 28.58 -52.80
C ALA A 17 32.86 29.29 -52.31
N ARG A 18 31.91 28.57 -51.74
CA ARG A 18 30.68 29.18 -51.19
C ARG A 18 30.74 29.49 -49.69
N ARG A 19 31.81 29.09 -49.00
CA ARG A 19 31.93 29.31 -47.54
C ARG A 19 32.42 30.70 -47.14
N ASN A 20 33.09 31.40 -48.01
CA ASN A 20 33.67 32.71 -47.65
C ASN A 20 32.72 33.92 -47.87
N CYS A 21 31.56 33.72 -48.52
CA CYS A 21 30.59 34.82 -48.70
C CYS A 21 29.46 34.83 -47.66
N HIS A 22 29.34 33.75 -46.87
CA HIS A 22 28.28 33.66 -45.86
C HIS A 22 28.72 34.04 -44.42
N ILE A 23 30.03 34.21 -44.18
CA ILE A 23 30.53 34.50 -42.83
C ILE A 23 30.30 35.96 -42.43
N THR A 24 30.31 36.87 -43.39
CA THR A 24 30.05 38.32 -43.12
C THR A 24 28.57 38.64 -42.97
N CYS A 25 27.64 37.85 -43.49
CA CYS A 25 26.20 38.09 -43.36
C CYS A 25 25.61 37.37 -42.11
N GLN A 26 26.26 36.34 -41.60
CA GLN A 26 25.78 35.61 -40.40
C GLN A 26 26.16 36.28 -39.09
N MET A 27 27.21 37.10 -39.05
CA MET A 27 27.54 37.87 -37.82
C MET A 27 26.57 39.02 -37.52
N ALA A 28 25.88 39.57 -38.54
CA ALA A 28 24.87 40.61 -38.31
C ALA A 28 23.51 40.05 -37.86
N ILE A 29 23.23 38.77 -38.15
CA ILE A 29 21.97 38.11 -37.78
C ILE A 29 22.06 37.48 -36.37
N VAL A 30 23.26 37.08 -35.91
CA VAL A 30 23.45 36.53 -34.58
C VAL A 30 23.31 37.55 -33.46
N ILE A 31 23.62 38.83 -33.75
CA ILE A 31 23.48 39.93 -32.75
C ILE A 31 22.02 40.39 -32.61
N LEU A 32 21.17 40.21 -33.62
CA LEU A 32 19.75 40.54 -33.55
C LEU A 32 18.85 39.40 -33.02
N LEU A 33 19.32 38.13 -32.99
CA LEU A 33 18.60 36.99 -32.41
C LEU A 33 18.93 36.78 -30.92
N SER A 34 19.96 37.37 -30.37
CA SER A 34 20.28 37.23 -28.94
C SER A 34 19.43 38.13 -28.01
N ALA A 35 18.60 39.01 -28.55
CA ALA A 35 17.66 39.84 -27.79
C ALA A 35 16.22 39.23 -27.72
N ALA A 36 15.94 38.14 -28.45
CA ALA A 36 14.61 37.52 -28.50
C ALA A 36 14.54 36.11 -27.82
N LEU A 37 15.62 35.66 -27.18
CA LEU A 37 15.68 34.35 -26.48
C LEU A 37 15.66 34.47 -24.93
N GLY A 38 15.20 35.61 -24.45
CA GLY A 38 14.89 35.81 -23.04
C GLY A 38 13.44 35.43 -22.72
N GLY A 39 12.98 34.21 -23.05
CA GLY A 39 11.60 33.84 -22.78
C GLY A 39 11.18 32.47 -23.33
N CYS A 40 12.06 31.49 -23.33
CA CYS A 40 11.62 30.10 -23.36
C CYS A 40 11.64 29.54 -21.92
N ASN A 41 10.53 29.73 -21.20
CA ASN A 41 10.15 28.78 -20.17
C ASN A 41 10.16 27.42 -20.85
N THR A 42 11.15 26.62 -20.55
CA THR A 42 11.04 25.16 -20.68
C THR A 42 9.80 24.78 -19.89
N SER A 43 8.76 24.34 -20.58
CA SER A 43 7.70 23.57 -19.94
C SER A 43 8.36 22.32 -19.38
N GLN A 44 8.86 22.42 -18.15
CA GLN A 44 9.05 21.24 -17.30
C GLN A 44 7.72 20.53 -17.30
N SER A 45 7.75 19.26 -17.63
CA SER A 45 6.55 18.47 -17.63
C SER A 45 5.93 18.57 -16.21
N ASN A 46 4.63 18.72 -16.12
CA ASN A 46 3.91 18.79 -14.85
C ASN A 46 4.18 17.54 -13.97
N ASN A 47 4.75 16.49 -14.51
CA ASN A 47 5.16 15.29 -13.79
C ASN A 47 6.37 15.54 -12.87
N ASP A 48 7.40 16.29 -13.31
CA ASP A 48 8.60 16.52 -12.48
C ASP A 48 8.30 17.46 -11.29
N GLN A 49 7.33 18.35 -11.44
CA GLN A 49 6.91 19.25 -10.37
C GLN A 49 5.97 18.55 -9.36
N TYR A 50 5.16 17.61 -9.83
CA TYR A 50 4.30 16.78 -8.96
C TYR A 50 5.13 15.82 -8.11
N ASP A 51 6.14 15.17 -8.71
CA ASP A 51 7.05 14.25 -8.04
C ASP A 51 7.88 14.96 -6.96
N SER A 52 8.45 16.14 -7.28
CA SER A 52 9.23 16.92 -6.31
C SER A 52 8.40 17.47 -5.14
N THR A 53 7.13 17.73 -5.34
CA THR A 53 6.22 18.21 -4.28
C THR A 53 5.86 17.07 -3.32
N ILE A 54 5.63 15.86 -3.84
CA ILE A 54 5.36 14.68 -3.02
C ILE A 54 6.60 14.27 -2.21
N GLU A 55 7.81 14.34 -2.81
CA GLU A 55 9.04 14.05 -2.08
C GLU A 55 9.29 15.07 -0.95
N GLN A 56 9.00 16.34 -1.15
CA GLN A 56 9.16 17.38 -0.12
C GLN A 56 8.10 17.27 0.99
N GLU A 57 6.87 16.91 0.65
CA GLU A 57 5.79 16.73 1.61
C GLU A 57 6.00 15.45 2.46
N ASN A 58 6.50 14.38 1.84
CA ASN A 58 6.87 13.16 2.54
C ASN A 58 8.05 13.35 3.51
N GLN A 59 8.99 14.25 3.21
CA GLN A 59 10.08 14.56 4.13
C GLN A 59 9.64 15.40 5.34
N ALA A 60 8.61 16.22 5.20
CA ALA A 60 8.12 17.08 6.29
C ALA A 60 7.44 16.28 7.42
N ASN A 61 6.86 15.12 7.10
CA ASN A 61 6.13 14.24 8.03
C ASN A 61 6.86 12.93 8.34
N LEU A 62 8.18 12.87 8.08
CA LEU A 62 9.00 11.69 8.32
C LEU A 62 9.26 11.50 9.80
N ILE A 63 8.97 10.32 10.32
CA ILE A 63 9.25 9.88 11.68
C ILE A 63 10.26 8.74 11.61
N ASP A 64 11.47 8.98 12.12
CA ASP A 64 12.42 7.91 12.37
C ASP A 64 11.98 7.20 13.66
N VAL A 65 11.55 5.95 13.50
CA VAL A 65 11.12 5.10 14.60
C VAL A 65 12.36 4.53 15.28
N GLY A 66 12.41 4.65 16.59
CA GLY A 66 13.45 4.02 17.38
C GLY A 66 12.92 2.77 18.05
N ASN A 67 13.43 2.48 19.24
CA ASN A 67 12.85 1.44 20.08
C ASN A 67 11.51 1.92 20.65
N VAL A 68 10.45 1.21 20.37
CA VAL A 68 9.08 1.54 20.78
C VAL A 68 8.47 0.33 21.46
N ASP A 69 7.80 0.53 22.57
CA ASP A 69 6.99 -0.49 23.22
C ASP A 69 5.51 -0.25 22.91
N LEU A 70 4.78 -1.30 22.60
CA LEU A 70 3.34 -1.25 22.37
C LEU A 70 2.61 -0.83 23.66
N VAL A 71 1.79 0.19 23.56
CA VAL A 71 0.89 0.57 24.66
C VAL A 71 -0.29 -0.40 24.68
N VAL A 72 -0.35 -1.22 25.72
CA VAL A 72 -1.47 -2.13 25.99
C VAL A 72 -2.27 -1.56 27.16
N ASP A 73 -3.54 -1.23 26.91
CA ASP A 73 -4.46 -0.78 27.95
C ASP A 73 -5.57 -1.84 28.12
N THR A 74 -5.72 -2.33 29.33
CA THR A 74 -6.74 -3.33 29.68
C THR A 74 -8.13 -2.73 29.89
N SER A 75 -8.26 -1.41 29.79
CA SER A 75 -9.52 -0.66 29.91
C SER A 75 -9.90 -0.06 28.55
N PRO A 76 -10.44 -0.84 27.61
CA PRO A 76 -10.71 -0.36 26.27
C PRO A 76 -11.69 0.83 26.30
N LEU A 77 -11.38 1.87 25.55
CA LEU A 77 -12.24 3.03 25.40
C LEU A 77 -13.56 2.61 24.71
N ALA A 78 -14.68 2.85 25.39
CA ALA A 78 -16.00 2.61 24.80
C ALA A 78 -16.52 3.84 24.03
N PRO A 79 -17.14 3.67 22.87
CA PRO A 79 -17.33 2.41 22.13
C PRO A 79 -16.07 1.91 21.45
N ALA A 80 -15.92 0.60 21.32
CA ALA A 80 -14.86 0.01 20.51
C ALA A 80 -15.14 0.31 19.03
N LEU A 81 -14.12 0.81 18.31
CA LEU A 81 -14.20 1.05 16.86
C LEU A 81 -13.57 -0.14 16.11
N ASN A 82 -14.22 -0.56 15.04
CA ASN A 82 -13.65 -1.52 14.11
C ASN A 82 -12.62 -0.84 13.20
N VAL A 83 -11.55 -1.56 12.90
CA VAL A 83 -10.46 -1.08 12.04
C VAL A 83 -10.43 -1.92 10.77
N THR A 84 -10.37 -1.25 9.65
CA THR A 84 -10.20 -1.87 8.35
C THR A 84 -8.84 -1.46 7.77
N ILE A 85 -8.03 -2.43 7.41
CA ILE A 85 -6.71 -2.23 6.82
C ILE A 85 -6.81 -2.64 5.36
N ALA A 86 -6.58 -1.71 4.43
CA ALA A 86 -6.45 -2.05 3.02
C ALA A 86 -5.11 -2.74 2.76
N SER A 87 -5.05 -3.64 1.76
CA SER A 87 -3.78 -4.15 1.26
C SER A 87 -2.84 -2.98 0.95
N PHE A 88 -1.58 -3.08 1.36
CA PHE A 88 -0.63 -1.99 1.15
C PHE A 88 -0.31 -1.83 -0.33
N THR A 89 -0.07 -0.60 -0.74
CA THR A 89 0.31 -0.28 -2.11
C THR A 89 1.82 -0.15 -2.16
N ALA A 90 2.48 -0.84 -3.10
CA ALA A 90 3.89 -0.64 -3.34
C ALA A 90 4.11 0.60 -4.22
N TRP A 91 5.11 1.42 -3.87
CA TRP A 91 5.50 2.56 -4.71
C TRP A 91 5.90 2.09 -6.10
N PRO A 92 5.44 2.73 -7.17
CA PRO A 92 5.78 2.33 -8.53
C PRO A 92 7.25 2.65 -8.83
N GLU A 93 8.16 1.69 -8.62
CA GLU A 93 9.48 1.78 -9.25
C GLU A 93 9.34 1.68 -10.77
N ASN A 94 10.24 2.36 -11.50
CA ASN A 94 10.36 2.25 -12.96
C ASN A 94 10.34 0.77 -13.37
N ALA A 95 9.20 0.31 -13.85
CA ALA A 95 8.87 -1.10 -14.10
C ALA A 95 9.83 -1.81 -15.08
N ALA A 96 10.63 -1.05 -15.83
CA ALA A 96 11.53 -1.57 -16.87
C ALA A 96 12.82 -2.21 -16.32
N SER A 97 13.25 -1.89 -15.08
CA SER A 97 14.53 -2.37 -14.51
C SER A 97 14.35 -3.40 -13.39
N THR A 98 13.14 -3.62 -12.91
CA THR A 98 12.89 -4.50 -11.76
C THR A 98 12.74 -5.96 -12.20
N SER A 99 13.51 -6.88 -11.60
CA SER A 99 13.39 -8.32 -11.88
C SER A 99 11.98 -8.83 -11.54
N GLN A 100 11.54 -9.88 -12.25
CA GLN A 100 10.23 -10.50 -11.99
C GLN A 100 10.10 -10.97 -10.52
N PHE A 101 11.17 -11.51 -9.95
CA PHE A 101 11.23 -11.93 -8.55
C PHE A 101 10.93 -10.76 -7.59
N LYS A 102 11.56 -9.60 -7.78
CA LYS A 102 11.31 -8.43 -6.93
C LYS A 102 9.86 -7.94 -7.01
N ARG A 103 9.22 -8.04 -8.18
CA ARG A 103 7.79 -7.69 -8.30
C ARG A 103 6.92 -8.64 -7.50
N HIS A 104 7.10 -9.96 -7.67
CA HIS A 104 6.34 -10.95 -6.90
C HIS A 104 6.57 -10.84 -5.39
N LEU A 105 7.81 -10.55 -4.98
CA LEU A 105 8.11 -10.34 -3.56
C LEU A 105 7.34 -9.13 -3.01
N ARG A 106 7.29 -8.02 -3.74
CA ARG A 106 6.51 -6.84 -3.35
C ARG A 106 5.02 -7.10 -3.25
N ASP A 107 4.48 -7.85 -4.19
CA ASP A 107 3.07 -8.25 -4.16
C ASP A 107 2.78 -9.09 -2.91
N ALA A 108 3.69 -10.00 -2.56
CA ALA A 108 3.61 -10.79 -1.33
C ALA A 108 3.74 -9.91 -0.07
N GLU A 109 4.67 -8.98 -0.05
CA GLU A 109 4.89 -8.04 1.07
C GLU A 109 3.71 -7.09 1.25
N ALA A 110 3.07 -6.66 0.17
CA ALA A 110 1.85 -5.85 0.21
C ALA A 110 0.67 -6.57 0.90
N GLY A 111 0.64 -7.89 0.88
CA GLY A 111 -0.31 -8.71 1.63
C GLY A 111 0.15 -9.09 3.05
N TYR A 112 1.47 -9.24 3.25
CA TYR A 112 2.06 -9.67 4.52
C TYR A 112 2.08 -8.55 5.58
N LEU A 113 2.51 -7.34 5.21
CA LEU A 113 2.66 -6.22 6.14
C LEU A 113 1.35 -5.76 6.80
N PRO A 114 0.18 -5.74 6.09
CA PRO A 114 -1.10 -5.45 6.73
C PRO A 114 -1.44 -6.41 7.86
N ILE A 115 -1.03 -7.69 7.77
CA ILE A 115 -1.29 -8.69 8.81
C ILE A 115 -0.39 -8.46 10.02
N LEU A 116 0.86 -8.05 9.83
CA LEU A 116 1.72 -7.63 10.94
C LEU A 116 1.06 -6.48 11.72
N LEU A 117 0.57 -5.46 11.02
CA LEU A 117 -0.14 -4.34 11.66
C LEU A 117 -1.43 -4.81 12.36
N LYS A 118 -2.22 -5.71 11.74
CA LYS A 118 -3.40 -6.32 12.36
C LYS A 118 -3.03 -7.00 13.69
N ASN A 119 -1.95 -7.78 13.69
CA ASN A 119 -1.50 -8.52 14.88
C ASN A 119 -1.09 -7.57 16.02
N VAL A 120 -0.36 -6.49 15.70
CA VAL A 120 0.04 -5.46 16.68
C VAL A 120 -1.19 -4.74 17.24
N LEU A 121 -2.11 -4.31 16.37
CA LEU A 121 -3.36 -3.66 16.81
C LEU A 121 -4.21 -4.60 17.66
N THR A 122 -4.28 -5.88 17.32
CA THR A 122 -4.99 -6.90 18.11
C THR A 122 -4.35 -7.05 19.50
N SER A 123 -3.02 -7.08 19.56
CA SER A 123 -2.25 -7.19 20.82
C SER A 123 -2.46 -5.97 21.73
N SER A 124 -2.74 -4.80 21.16
CA SER A 124 -3.04 -3.59 21.95
C SER A 124 -4.35 -3.66 22.73
N GLN A 125 -5.28 -4.54 22.36
CA GLN A 125 -6.62 -4.75 22.98
C GLN A 125 -7.52 -3.49 23.00
N GLN A 126 -7.28 -2.53 22.11
CA GLN A 126 -7.96 -1.23 22.11
C GLN A 126 -9.08 -1.11 21.07
N TRP A 127 -9.16 -2.03 20.15
CA TRP A 127 -10.01 -1.95 18.97
C TRP A 127 -11.10 -3.02 19.00
N GLY A 128 -12.16 -2.80 18.23
CA GLY A 128 -13.15 -3.82 17.90
C GLY A 128 -12.57 -4.87 16.95
N ALA A 129 -13.33 -5.30 15.97
CA ALA A 129 -12.82 -6.19 14.95
C ALA A 129 -11.81 -5.48 14.05
N ILE A 130 -10.67 -6.12 13.79
CA ILE A 130 -9.63 -5.61 12.89
C ILE A 130 -9.61 -6.53 11.68
N ARG A 131 -9.83 -5.98 10.49
CA ARG A 131 -9.97 -6.73 9.23
C ARG A 131 -9.02 -6.22 8.18
N VAL A 132 -8.39 -7.15 7.46
CA VAL A 132 -7.59 -6.83 6.26
C VAL A 132 -8.49 -7.06 5.03
N ILE A 133 -8.60 -6.05 4.17
CA ILE A 133 -9.40 -6.11 2.94
C ILE A 133 -8.55 -5.74 1.73
N PRO A 134 -8.90 -6.26 0.54
CA PRO A 134 -8.11 -5.98 -0.67
C PRO A 134 -8.16 -4.53 -1.14
N GLU A 135 -9.21 -3.80 -0.80
CA GLU A 135 -9.46 -2.43 -1.29
C GLU A 135 -9.95 -1.51 -0.16
N THR A 136 -9.79 -0.21 -0.36
CA THR A 136 -10.31 0.80 0.59
C THR A 136 -11.83 0.73 0.70
N ASP A 137 -12.35 0.77 1.93
CA ASP A 137 -13.78 0.83 2.21
C ASP A 137 -14.17 2.18 2.84
N ASN A 138 -14.85 3.02 2.08
CA ASN A 138 -15.31 4.34 2.54
C ASN A 138 -16.36 4.28 3.66
N SER A 139 -16.92 3.11 3.93
CA SER A 139 -17.86 2.86 5.02
C SER A 139 -17.19 2.29 6.28
N ALA A 140 -15.89 2.07 6.28
CA ALA A 140 -15.16 1.64 7.47
C ALA A 140 -15.26 2.67 8.60
N GLU A 141 -15.29 2.21 9.85
CA GLU A 141 -15.27 3.11 11.02
C GLU A 141 -13.92 3.82 11.12
N VAL A 142 -12.83 3.06 11.02
CA VAL A 142 -11.47 3.54 10.88
C VAL A 142 -10.81 2.79 9.72
N GLN A 143 -10.31 3.53 8.74
CA GLN A 143 -9.64 3.00 7.57
C GLN A 143 -8.15 3.31 7.62
N ILE A 144 -7.33 2.28 7.45
CA ILE A 144 -5.88 2.40 7.30
C ILE A 144 -5.51 2.12 5.85
N ASN A 145 -4.81 3.06 5.23
CA ASN A 145 -4.17 2.92 3.93
C ASN A 145 -2.68 3.15 4.12
N ALA A 146 -1.84 2.30 3.55
CA ALA A 146 -0.41 2.49 3.58
C ALA A 146 0.23 2.25 2.21
N THR A 147 1.27 3.04 1.93
CA THR A 147 2.11 2.89 0.74
C THR A 147 3.51 2.53 1.18
N ILE A 148 4.04 1.44 0.64
CA ILE A 148 5.41 1.00 0.86
C ILE A 148 6.32 1.90 0.02
N ILE A 149 7.05 2.82 0.66
CA ILE A 149 8.01 3.70 -0.02
C ILE A 149 9.34 2.99 -0.18
N GLU A 150 9.82 2.34 0.87
CA GLU A 150 11.04 1.55 0.88
C GLU A 150 10.82 0.29 1.70
N LEU A 151 11.32 -0.83 1.19
CA LEU A 151 11.36 -2.08 1.92
C LEU A 151 12.58 -2.88 1.48
N SER A 152 13.48 -3.06 2.41
CA SER A 152 14.72 -3.83 2.24
C SER A 152 15.00 -4.62 3.52
N PRO A 153 15.98 -5.50 3.55
CA PRO A 153 16.40 -6.13 4.81
C PRO A 153 16.96 -5.16 5.85
N ILE A 154 17.34 -3.95 5.46
CA ILE A 154 17.93 -2.94 6.36
C ILE A 154 16.91 -1.89 6.75
N ASP A 155 16.14 -1.39 5.80
CA ASP A 155 15.24 -0.25 6.01
C ASP A 155 13.82 -0.56 5.54
N ILE A 156 12.85 -0.07 6.30
CA ILE A 156 11.45 0.03 5.91
C ILE A 156 10.99 1.49 6.01
N SER A 157 10.20 1.92 5.03
CA SER A 157 9.52 3.21 5.07
C SER A 157 8.10 3.07 4.54
N LEU A 158 7.11 3.41 5.37
CA LEU A 158 5.69 3.35 5.06
C LEU A 158 5.08 4.73 5.19
N HIS A 159 4.43 5.21 4.12
CA HIS A 159 3.52 6.34 4.22
C HIS A 159 2.13 5.84 4.63
N VAL A 160 1.64 6.30 5.77
CA VAL A 160 0.41 5.80 6.40
C VAL A 160 -0.60 6.92 6.52
N VAL A 161 -1.77 6.70 5.94
CA VAL A 161 -2.93 7.59 6.02
C VAL A 161 -4.06 6.86 6.73
N ILE A 162 -4.51 7.40 7.85
CA ILE A 162 -5.60 6.84 8.64
C ILE A 162 -6.73 7.85 8.73
N THR A 163 -7.93 7.41 8.32
CA THR A 163 -9.12 8.24 8.29
C THR A 163 -10.27 7.55 9.02
N ASP A 164 -11.18 8.31 9.59
CA ASP A 164 -12.43 7.77 10.13
C ASP A 164 -13.59 7.88 9.13
N SER A 165 -14.72 7.29 9.47
CA SER A 165 -15.92 7.30 8.63
C SER A 165 -16.43 8.71 8.30
N ARG A 166 -16.12 9.71 9.11
CA ARG A 166 -16.45 11.12 8.85
C ARG A 166 -15.58 11.71 7.74
N GLY A 167 -14.51 11.03 7.30
CA GLY A 167 -13.50 11.52 6.37
C GLY A 167 -12.41 12.35 7.07
N LYS A 168 -12.37 12.38 8.40
CA LYS A 168 -11.33 13.11 9.13
C LYS A 168 -10.05 12.28 9.21
N THR A 169 -8.95 12.88 8.84
CA THR A 169 -7.63 12.26 8.92
C THR A 169 -7.13 12.28 10.36
N TRP A 170 -6.75 11.13 10.88
CA TRP A 170 -6.13 10.96 12.18
C TRP A 170 -4.61 11.00 12.08
N ILE A 171 -4.09 10.35 11.06
CA ILE A 171 -2.66 10.22 10.78
C ILE A 171 -2.45 10.40 9.29
N ASP A 172 -1.43 11.17 8.94
CA ASP A 172 -0.89 11.32 7.58
C ASP A 172 0.62 11.54 7.76
N LYS A 173 1.37 10.42 7.81
CA LYS A 173 2.78 10.40 8.21
C LYS A 173 3.55 9.32 7.47
N THR A 174 4.84 9.56 7.32
CA THR A 174 5.78 8.56 6.85
C THR A 174 6.58 8.04 8.05
N TYR A 175 6.49 6.75 8.32
CA TYR A 175 7.26 6.05 9.35
C TYR A 175 8.43 5.35 8.69
N ARG A 176 9.62 5.51 9.26
CA ARG A 176 10.84 4.83 8.85
C ARG A 176 11.43 4.09 10.03
N ASP A 177 11.88 2.86 9.79
CA ASP A 177 12.64 2.10 10.76
C ASP A 177 13.82 1.40 10.07
N THR A 178 14.90 1.21 10.83
CA THR A 178 16.13 0.57 10.35
C THR A 178 16.41 -0.64 11.22
N ALA A 179 16.48 -1.80 10.61
CA ALA A 179 16.77 -3.06 11.30
C ALA A 179 18.16 -3.03 11.94
N ARG A 180 18.26 -3.56 13.15
CA ARG A 180 19.49 -3.61 13.94
C ARG A 180 20.09 -5.00 13.92
N ASP A 181 21.41 -5.07 14.03
CA ASP A 181 22.17 -6.34 14.01
C ASP A 181 21.57 -7.41 14.94
N HIS A 182 21.13 -7.04 16.15
CA HIS A 182 20.61 -7.99 17.13
C HIS A 182 19.25 -8.59 16.76
N GLN A 183 18.47 -7.93 15.91
CA GLN A 183 17.15 -8.40 15.46
C GLN A 183 17.26 -9.56 14.48
N TYR A 184 18.42 -9.72 13.85
CA TYR A 184 18.77 -10.85 12.98
C TYR A 184 19.63 -11.92 13.65
N MET A 185 19.74 -11.91 14.99
CA MET A 185 20.48 -12.98 15.67
C MET A 185 19.65 -14.27 15.77
N PRO A 186 20.30 -15.46 15.74
CA PRO A 186 19.59 -16.74 15.76
C PRO A 186 18.63 -16.96 16.93
N ASN A 187 18.82 -16.26 18.05
CA ASN A 187 17.94 -16.36 19.22
C ASN A 187 16.69 -15.45 19.14
N THR A 188 16.68 -14.48 18.23
CA THR A 188 15.56 -13.56 18.00
C THR A 188 14.78 -13.89 16.73
N LEU A 189 15.39 -14.65 15.83
CA LEU A 189 14.78 -15.09 14.58
C LEU A 189 13.51 -15.89 14.80
N GLY A 190 12.46 -15.43 14.13
CA GLY A 190 11.14 -16.05 14.16
C GLY A 190 10.31 -15.73 15.40
N ASN A 191 10.85 -15.01 16.41
CA ASN A 191 10.09 -14.57 17.56
C ASN A 191 9.53 -13.14 17.38
N GLU A 192 10.27 -12.25 16.72
CA GLU A 192 9.86 -10.85 16.48
C GLU A 192 10.26 -10.42 15.08
N ASP A 193 9.38 -9.67 14.39
CA ASP A 193 9.72 -9.07 13.10
C ASP A 193 10.71 -7.92 13.34
N PRO A 194 11.77 -7.77 12.53
CA PRO A 194 12.77 -6.69 12.67
C PRO A 194 12.19 -5.28 12.61
N TYR A 195 10.98 -5.12 12.06
CA TYR A 195 10.28 -3.83 11.96
C TYR A 195 9.06 -3.74 12.87
N LEU A 196 9.00 -4.55 13.94
CA LEU A 196 7.90 -4.54 14.91
C LEU A 196 7.70 -3.14 15.50
N ASP A 197 8.80 -2.48 15.87
CA ASP A 197 8.79 -1.11 16.42
C ASP A 197 8.00 -0.11 15.55
N LEU A 198 8.10 -0.22 14.21
CA LEU A 198 7.37 0.63 13.29
C LEU A 198 5.85 0.43 13.40
N PHE A 199 5.40 -0.82 13.46
CA PHE A 199 3.98 -1.11 13.60
C PHE A 199 3.44 -0.74 14.98
N GLU A 200 4.24 -0.86 16.02
CA GLU A 200 3.92 -0.40 17.38
C GLU A 200 3.82 1.12 17.47
N ALA A 201 4.71 1.85 16.77
CA ALA A 201 4.63 3.30 16.67
C ALA A 201 3.32 3.76 16.00
N ILE A 202 2.92 3.11 14.90
CA ILE A 202 1.65 3.38 14.22
C ILE A 202 0.47 3.11 15.17
N ALA A 203 0.45 1.96 15.85
CA ALA A 203 -0.60 1.58 16.78
C ALA A 203 -0.72 2.58 17.96
N ASN A 204 0.40 3.00 18.52
CA ASN A 204 0.46 3.98 19.60
C ASN A 204 -0.03 5.37 19.17
N ASP A 205 0.28 5.80 17.93
CA ASP A 205 -0.22 7.07 17.39
C ASP A 205 -1.73 7.00 17.10
N MET A 206 -2.24 5.86 16.63
CA MET A 206 -3.68 5.62 16.49
C MET A 206 -4.40 5.72 17.82
N LEU A 207 -3.83 5.13 18.88
CA LEU A 207 -4.40 5.20 20.23
C LEU A 207 -4.45 6.63 20.74
N LYS A 208 -3.39 7.42 20.54
CA LYS A 208 -3.35 8.86 20.88
C LYS A 208 -4.42 9.66 20.14
N ALA A 209 -4.57 9.41 18.81
CA ALA A 209 -5.58 10.08 18.00
C ALA A 209 -7.00 9.77 18.49
N ARG A 210 -7.28 8.50 18.78
CA ARG A 210 -8.58 8.06 19.34
C ARG A 210 -8.84 8.67 20.72
N ALA A 211 -7.84 8.69 21.59
CA ALA A 211 -7.98 9.24 22.94
C ALA A 211 -8.30 10.74 22.97
N ALA A 212 -7.94 11.47 21.91
CA ALA A 212 -8.29 12.89 21.74
C ALA A 212 -9.78 13.12 21.37
N LEU A 213 -10.52 12.07 21.00
CA LEU A 213 -11.90 12.17 20.56
C LEU A 213 -12.88 12.15 21.75
N THR A 214 -13.95 12.93 21.64
CA THR A 214 -15.04 12.87 22.58
C THR A 214 -15.91 11.61 22.36
N ARG A 215 -16.66 11.19 23.39
CA ARG A 215 -17.62 10.07 23.25
C ARG A 215 -18.65 10.33 22.15
N GLN A 216 -19.10 11.58 21.97
CA GLN A 216 -20.02 11.96 20.92
C GLN A 216 -19.37 11.76 19.53
N ALA A 217 -18.12 12.17 19.37
CA ALA A 217 -17.38 11.98 18.10
C ALA A 217 -17.22 10.49 17.77
N LEU A 218 -16.93 9.65 18.78
CA LEU A 218 -16.86 8.20 18.61
C LEU A 218 -18.21 7.60 18.19
N GLY A 219 -19.33 8.08 18.79
CA GLY A 219 -20.68 7.68 18.37
C GLY A 219 -20.99 8.08 16.92
N SER A 220 -20.62 9.31 16.54
CA SER A 220 -20.83 9.79 15.16
C SER A 220 -20.05 8.96 14.13
N ILE A 221 -18.85 8.47 14.49
CA ILE A 221 -18.08 7.58 13.61
C ILE A 221 -18.85 6.29 13.32
N LEU A 222 -19.43 5.65 14.32
CA LEU A 222 -20.22 4.42 14.17
C LEU A 222 -21.46 4.64 13.30
N ASP A 223 -22.20 5.71 13.60
CA ASP A 223 -23.44 6.02 12.91
C ASP A 223 -23.20 6.39 11.43
N ILE A 224 -22.20 7.25 11.16
CA ILE A 224 -21.82 7.64 9.80
C ILE A 224 -21.28 6.44 9.01
N SER A 225 -20.50 5.58 9.63
CA SER A 225 -20.02 4.34 9.01
C SER A 225 -21.21 3.49 8.52
N THR A 226 -22.20 3.29 9.36
CA THR A 226 -23.40 2.51 9.00
C THR A 226 -24.23 3.21 7.91
N LEU A 227 -24.37 4.52 7.98
CA LEU A 227 -25.12 5.30 6.98
C LEU A 227 -24.40 5.32 5.62
N LYS A 228 -23.08 5.46 5.59
CA LYS A 228 -22.32 5.37 4.34
C LYS A 228 -22.52 4.01 3.67
N TYR A 229 -22.51 2.93 4.44
CA TYR A 229 -22.82 1.60 3.92
C TYR A 229 -24.27 1.52 3.41
N ALA A 230 -25.23 2.08 4.14
CA ALA A 230 -26.64 2.15 3.72
C ALA A 230 -26.80 2.94 2.41
N ILE A 231 -26.13 4.08 2.27
CA ILE A 231 -26.14 4.90 1.05
C ILE A 231 -25.54 4.14 -0.14
N ALA A 232 -24.49 3.36 0.09
CA ALA A 232 -23.90 2.53 -0.98
C ALA A 232 -24.88 1.46 -1.50
N LEU A 233 -25.80 0.98 -0.67
CA LEU A 233 -26.85 0.02 -1.05
C LEU A 233 -28.08 0.72 -1.65
N SER A 234 -28.54 1.83 -1.05
CA SER A 234 -29.77 2.56 -1.42
C SER A 234 -29.60 4.07 -1.21
N PRO A 235 -28.97 4.78 -2.16
CA PRO A 235 -28.74 6.22 -2.04
C PRO A 235 -30.03 7.02 -1.84
N GLU A 236 -31.10 6.64 -2.54
CA GLU A 236 -32.39 7.31 -2.50
C GLU A 236 -33.06 7.26 -1.14
N SER A 237 -32.74 6.26 -0.30
CA SER A 237 -33.39 6.09 1.01
C SER A 237 -32.58 6.71 2.16
N PHE A 238 -31.28 6.91 1.99
CA PHE A 238 -30.42 7.24 3.11
C PHE A 238 -29.56 8.50 2.94
N THR A 239 -29.50 9.09 1.73
CA THR A 239 -28.65 10.28 1.48
C THR A 239 -29.05 11.47 2.36
N GLU A 240 -30.34 11.64 2.70
CA GLU A 240 -30.84 12.74 3.52
C GLU A 240 -30.31 12.78 4.96
N PHE A 241 -29.79 11.64 5.46
CA PHE A 241 -29.27 11.52 6.83
C PHE A 241 -27.81 11.98 6.97
N LEU A 242 -27.11 12.24 5.85
CA LEU A 242 -25.74 12.77 5.84
C LEU A 242 -25.65 14.07 5.05
N THR A 243 -24.85 14.99 5.58
CA THR A 243 -24.36 16.17 4.85
C THR A 243 -22.86 16.15 4.79
N TYR A 244 -22.29 16.91 3.85
CA TYR A 244 -20.85 17.03 3.68
C TYR A 244 -20.44 18.49 3.74
N ASP A 245 -19.35 18.77 4.47
CA ASP A 245 -18.75 20.10 4.48
C ASP A 245 -17.92 20.36 3.21
N GLU A 246 -17.33 21.56 3.12
CA GLU A 246 -16.49 21.97 1.98
C GLU A 246 -15.24 21.10 1.81
N ASN A 247 -14.79 20.41 2.85
CA ASN A 247 -13.66 19.50 2.85
C ASN A 247 -14.05 18.04 2.55
N GLY A 248 -15.35 17.78 2.37
CA GLY A 248 -15.89 16.44 2.16
C GLY A 248 -16.07 15.62 3.43
N HIS A 249 -15.98 16.23 4.61
CA HIS A 249 -16.29 15.56 5.87
C HIS A 249 -17.78 15.36 6.03
N ALA A 250 -18.16 14.14 6.45
CA ALA A 250 -19.56 13.78 6.67
C ALA A 250 -20.01 14.16 8.08
N ASP A 251 -21.18 14.78 8.14
CA ASP A 251 -21.89 15.08 9.39
C ASP A 251 -23.31 14.51 9.35
N LEU A 252 -23.82 14.13 10.53
CA LEU A 252 -25.16 13.58 10.71
C LEU A 252 -26.21 14.69 10.66
N THR A 253 -27.20 14.56 9.77
CA THR A 253 -28.45 15.37 9.79
C THR A 253 -29.47 14.70 10.70
N GLY A 254 -29.45 13.38 10.77
CA GLY A 254 -30.36 12.57 11.57
C GLY A 254 -30.01 11.10 11.49
N LEU A 255 -30.85 10.26 12.08
CA LEU A 255 -30.71 8.79 11.98
C LEU A 255 -32.07 8.20 11.56
N PRO A 256 -32.07 7.14 10.74
CA PRO A 256 -33.28 6.37 10.48
C PRO A 256 -33.90 5.85 11.78
N ALA A 257 -35.21 5.68 11.78
CA ALA A 257 -35.90 5.12 12.94
C ALA A 257 -35.37 3.71 13.26
N LYS A 258 -35.20 3.39 14.53
CA LYS A 258 -34.72 2.03 14.95
C LYS A 258 -35.68 0.92 14.49
N SER A 259 -36.95 1.24 14.23
CA SER A 259 -37.94 0.31 13.67
C SER A 259 -37.89 0.19 12.16
N ASP A 260 -37.14 1.05 11.46
CA ASP A 260 -37.04 1.07 10.02
C ASP A 260 -36.57 -0.29 9.48
N THR A 261 -37.37 -0.89 8.63
CA THR A 261 -37.11 -2.24 8.07
C THR A 261 -35.98 -2.22 7.08
N MET A 262 -35.82 -1.13 6.31
CA MET A 262 -34.74 -0.96 5.35
C MET A 262 -33.39 -0.85 6.07
N TYR A 263 -33.35 -0.05 7.13
CA TYR A 263 -32.14 0.13 7.93
C TYR A 263 -31.72 -1.17 8.65
N LYS A 264 -32.68 -1.94 9.17
CA LYS A 264 -32.41 -3.27 9.73
C LYS A 264 -31.85 -4.25 8.69
N ARG A 265 -32.37 -4.18 7.46
CA ARG A 265 -31.87 -5.00 6.34
C ARG A 265 -30.44 -4.63 5.96
N VAL A 266 -30.13 -3.33 5.88
CA VAL A 266 -28.76 -2.85 5.68
C VAL A 266 -27.80 -3.45 6.70
N ASN A 267 -28.14 -3.41 7.99
CA ASN A 267 -27.31 -3.98 9.03
C ASN A 267 -27.11 -5.49 8.86
N LYS A 268 -28.16 -6.24 8.50
CA LYS A 268 -28.08 -7.68 8.24
C LYS A 268 -27.13 -8.01 7.07
N ILE A 269 -27.20 -7.22 6.00
CA ILE A 269 -26.33 -7.37 4.83
C ILE A 269 -24.87 -7.05 5.19
N ARG A 270 -24.67 -5.98 5.97
CA ARG A 270 -23.34 -5.61 6.46
C ARG A 270 -22.73 -6.70 7.36
N ASP A 271 -23.52 -7.30 8.22
CA ASP A 271 -23.08 -8.43 9.04
C ASP A 271 -22.66 -9.65 8.18
N SER A 272 -23.35 -9.86 7.06
CA SER A 272 -22.98 -10.91 6.11
C SER A 272 -21.70 -10.59 5.35
N GLU A 273 -21.47 -9.31 5.01
CA GLU A 273 -20.17 -8.87 4.45
C GLU A 273 -19.04 -9.10 5.45
N TYR A 274 -19.23 -8.74 6.71
CA TYR A 274 -18.22 -8.97 7.75
C TYR A 274 -17.90 -10.45 7.94
N LYS A 275 -18.89 -11.33 7.97
CA LYS A 275 -18.66 -12.79 8.03
C LYS A 275 -17.86 -13.33 6.85
N PHE A 276 -18.10 -12.79 5.66
CA PHE A 276 -17.32 -13.13 4.48
C PHE A 276 -15.87 -12.66 4.62
N VAL A 277 -15.64 -11.41 5.05
CA VAL A 277 -14.29 -10.88 5.28
C VAL A 277 -13.58 -11.68 6.36
N ASP A 278 -14.25 -12.02 7.45
CA ASP A 278 -13.67 -12.84 8.53
C ASP A 278 -13.26 -14.23 8.00
N ALA A 279 -14.04 -14.85 7.11
CA ALA A 279 -13.67 -16.12 6.47
C ALA A 279 -12.50 -15.97 5.48
N MET A 280 -12.35 -14.82 4.86
CA MET A 280 -11.19 -14.51 4.03
C MET A 280 -9.94 -14.26 4.88
N ASP A 281 -10.07 -13.62 6.03
CA ASP A 281 -8.97 -13.37 6.96
C ASP A 281 -8.29 -14.68 7.39
N GLU A 282 -9.05 -15.75 7.61
CA GLU A 282 -8.49 -17.08 7.92
C GLU A 282 -7.56 -17.60 6.80
N GLN A 283 -7.87 -17.29 5.55
CA GLN A 283 -7.00 -17.67 4.43
C GLN A 283 -5.74 -16.80 4.36
N PHE A 284 -5.86 -15.52 4.69
CA PHE A 284 -4.71 -14.62 4.81
C PHE A 284 -3.77 -15.07 5.95
N ASP A 285 -4.32 -15.43 7.09
CA ASP A 285 -3.54 -15.91 8.22
C ASP A 285 -2.77 -17.20 7.85
N ALA A 286 -3.42 -18.15 7.15
CA ALA A 286 -2.75 -19.36 6.67
C ALA A 286 -1.61 -19.08 5.67
N LEU A 287 -1.75 -18.04 4.90
CA LEU A 287 -0.73 -17.58 3.96
C LEU A 287 0.43 -16.89 4.68
N PHE A 288 0.11 -16.03 5.63
CA PHE A 288 1.05 -15.39 6.52
C PHE A 288 1.92 -16.44 7.26
N ASP A 289 1.31 -17.47 7.81
CA ASP A 289 2.01 -18.58 8.46
C ASP A 289 2.99 -19.31 7.53
N LYS A 290 2.65 -19.43 6.25
CA LYS A 290 3.56 -20.01 5.26
C LYS A 290 4.74 -19.06 4.98
N MET A 291 4.49 -17.76 4.85
CA MET A 291 5.53 -16.77 4.64
C MET A 291 6.48 -16.65 5.84
N GLN A 292 5.96 -16.70 7.06
CA GLN A 292 6.76 -16.64 8.28
C GLN A 292 7.83 -17.74 8.38
N LYS A 293 7.65 -18.85 7.68
CA LYS A 293 8.63 -19.96 7.69
C LYS A 293 9.86 -19.68 6.84
N SER A 294 9.76 -18.86 5.80
CA SER A 294 10.83 -18.66 4.83
C SER A 294 11.28 -17.20 4.72
N TYR A 295 10.36 -16.26 4.90
CA TYR A 295 10.62 -14.84 4.70
C TYR A 295 11.61 -14.24 5.71
N PRO A 296 11.53 -14.54 7.03
CA PRO A 296 12.52 -14.04 7.99
C PRO A 296 13.95 -14.52 7.67
N TYR A 297 14.12 -15.79 7.32
CA TYR A 297 15.43 -16.33 6.96
C TYR A 297 16.00 -15.70 5.68
N TRP A 298 15.14 -15.47 4.69
CA TRP A 298 15.56 -14.76 3.48
C TRP A 298 16.00 -13.32 3.79
N ARG A 299 15.28 -12.61 4.66
CA ARG A 299 15.63 -11.25 5.08
C ARG A 299 16.95 -11.22 5.85
N GLU A 300 17.14 -12.13 6.81
CA GLU A 300 18.39 -12.28 7.55
C GLU A 300 19.57 -12.47 6.60
N TYR A 301 19.48 -13.47 5.74
CA TYR A 301 20.56 -13.75 4.81
C TYR A 301 20.83 -12.56 3.85
N SER A 302 19.80 -11.91 3.38
CA SER A 302 19.94 -10.72 2.53
C SER A 302 20.60 -9.56 3.29
N TYR A 303 20.28 -9.40 4.57
CA TYR A 303 20.93 -8.44 5.47
C TYR A 303 22.42 -8.73 5.62
N GLU A 304 22.79 -9.97 5.92
CA GLU A 304 24.18 -10.40 6.05
C GLU A 304 25.00 -10.15 4.78
N LEU A 305 24.41 -10.45 3.62
CA LEU A 305 25.05 -10.17 2.32
C LEU A 305 25.33 -8.68 2.11
N ILE A 306 24.39 -7.82 2.46
CA ILE A 306 24.56 -6.37 2.31
C ILE A 306 25.69 -5.88 3.24
N VAL A 307 25.64 -6.27 4.51
CA VAL A 307 26.65 -5.90 5.51
C VAL A 307 28.05 -6.44 5.12
N TYR A 308 28.11 -7.67 4.63
CA TYR A 308 29.36 -8.26 4.15
C TYR A 308 29.93 -7.49 2.95
N ASN A 309 29.11 -7.18 1.96
CA ASN A 309 29.56 -6.42 0.78
C ASN A 309 30.01 -5.00 1.14
N GLU A 310 29.37 -4.35 2.09
CA GLU A 310 29.80 -3.04 2.59
C GLU A 310 31.15 -3.12 3.30
N ARG A 311 31.40 -4.16 4.12
CA ARG A 311 32.68 -4.39 4.78
C ARG A 311 33.78 -4.61 3.75
N LEU A 312 33.55 -5.46 2.75
CA LEU A 312 34.52 -5.68 1.67
C LEU A 312 34.82 -4.39 0.89
N GLY A 313 33.80 -3.60 0.56
CA GLY A 313 34.01 -2.32 -0.13
C GLY A 313 34.79 -1.30 0.70
N LYS A 314 34.70 -1.34 2.02
CA LYS A 314 35.50 -0.52 2.94
C LYS A 314 36.94 -1.03 3.07
N GLU A 315 37.15 -2.35 3.05
CA GLU A 315 38.47 -2.98 3.11
C GLU A 315 39.25 -2.88 1.79
N GLU A 316 38.59 -3.01 0.65
CA GLU A 316 39.20 -2.80 -0.67
C GLU A 316 39.69 -1.37 -0.88
N LYS A 317 39.05 -0.39 -0.26
CA LYS A 317 39.49 1.00 -0.23
C LYS A 317 40.71 1.22 0.68
N LYS A 318 40.94 0.35 1.66
CA LYS A 318 42.01 0.47 2.66
C LYS A 318 43.26 -0.34 2.35
N ASN A 319 43.14 -1.51 1.72
CA ASN A 319 44.25 -2.40 1.40
C ASN A 319 43.95 -3.18 0.14
N ARG A 320 44.87 -3.19 -0.84
CA ARG A 320 44.93 -4.22 -1.87
C ARG A 320 45.78 -5.38 -1.34
N PRO A 321 45.23 -6.48 -0.87
CA PRO A 321 46.00 -7.69 -0.63
C PRO A 321 45.65 -8.76 -1.65
N SER A 322 46.69 -9.30 -2.19
CA SER A 322 46.70 -10.58 -2.85
C SER A 322 46.45 -11.70 -1.82
N TYR A 323 45.69 -12.69 -2.23
CA TYR A 323 45.34 -13.96 -1.59
C TYR A 323 44.01 -14.05 -0.90
N ARG A 324 43.02 -14.52 -1.64
CA ARG A 324 41.85 -15.22 -1.09
C ARG A 324 42.19 -16.68 -0.92
N GLY A 325 42.23 -17.21 0.30
CA GLY A 325 42.37 -18.63 0.58
C GLY A 325 41.15 -19.42 0.08
N LEU A 326 41.35 -20.65 -0.38
CA LEU A 326 40.35 -21.57 -0.91
C LEU A 326 39.16 -21.83 0.07
N GLY A 327 39.37 -21.72 1.40
CA GLY A 327 38.33 -21.92 2.41
C GLY A 327 37.23 -20.84 2.39
N VAL A 328 37.58 -19.58 2.11
CA VAL A 328 36.61 -18.47 2.02
C VAL A 328 35.67 -18.65 0.82
N VAL A 329 36.09 -19.30 -0.24
CA VAL A 329 35.29 -19.58 -1.44
C VAL A 329 34.24 -20.65 -1.16
N GLU A 330 34.56 -21.62 -0.32
CA GLU A 330 33.62 -22.71 0.03
C GLU A 330 32.52 -22.26 0.95
N ASP A 331 32.80 -21.42 1.94
CA ASP A 331 31.82 -20.80 2.82
C ASP A 331 30.89 -19.87 2.02
N VAL A 332 31.44 -18.98 1.20
CA VAL A 332 30.65 -18.08 0.32
C VAL A 332 29.77 -18.85 -0.67
N TYR A 333 30.23 -20.03 -1.15
CA TYR A 333 29.43 -20.84 -2.07
C TYR A 333 28.30 -21.59 -1.35
N SER A 334 28.51 -22.04 -0.12
CA SER A 334 27.51 -22.67 0.73
C SER A 334 26.39 -21.65 1.05
N ASP A 335 26.78 -20.47 1.48
CA ASP A 335 25.87 -19.38 1.82
C ASP A 335 25.06 -18.90 0.59
N TYR A 336 25.71 -18.77 -0.57
CA TYR A 336 25.02 -18.45 -1.83
C TYR A 336 24.00 -19.53 -2.23
N ARG A 337 24.29 -20.80 -1.97
CA ARG A 337 23.39 -21.90 -2.27
C ARG A 337 22.15 -21.87 -1.37
N GLU A 338 22.33 -21.59 -0.10
CA GLU A 338 21.23 -21.46 0.86
C GLU A 338 20.33 -20.23 0.53
N TYR A 339 20.95 -19.11 0.17
CA TYR A 339 20.24 -17.95 -0.36
C TYR A 339 19.37 -18.30 -1.57
N LYS A 340 19.93 -19.03 -2.53
CA LYS A 340 19.21 -19.42 -3.74
C LYS A 340 18.03 -20.34 -3.43
N LEU A 341 18.17 -21.26 -2.50
CA LEU A 341 17.08 -22.13 -2.06
C LEU A 341 15.94 -21.32 -1.39
N ASN A 342 16.29 -20.36 -0.56
CA ASN A 342 15.31 -19.47 0.08
C ASN A 342 14.66 -18.51 -0.94
N GLU A 343 15.41 -17.97 -1.89
CA GLU A 343 14.86 -17.17 -2.99
C GLU A 343 13.88 -17.98 -3.86
N ASP A 344 14.22 -19.22 -4.18
CA ASP A 344 13.36 -20.09 -4.99
C ASP A 344 12.09 -20.50 -4.21
N ALA A 345 12.18 -20.77 -2.91
CA ALA A 345 11.05 -21.05 -2.05
C ALA A 345 10.11 -19.84 -1.92
N LEU A 346 10.65 -18.63 -1.77
CA LEU A 346 9.86 -17.40 -1.75
C LEU A 346 9.23 -17.08 -3.10
N ARG A 347 9.94 -17.39 -4.20
CA ARG A 347 9.38 -17.23 -5.54
C ARG A 347 8.20 -18.16 -5.77
N GLU A 348 8.32 -19.41 -5.38
CA GLU A 348 7.23 -20.38 -5.45
C GLU A 348 6.06 -19.93 -4.57
N LEU A 349 6.34 -19.50 -3.34
CA LEU A 349 5.34 -18.99 -2.42
C LEU A 349 4.63 -17.75 -2.98
N SER A 350 5.36 -16.75 -3.49
CA SER A 350 4.78 -15.53 -4.05
C SER A 350 3.95 -15.78 -5.31
N GLN A 351 4.32 -16.77 -6.12
CA GLN A 351 3.51 -17.20 -7.26
C GLN A 351 2.26 -17.97 -6.83
N SER A 352 2.34 -18.72 -5.72
CA SER A 352 1.19 -19.44 -5.19
C SER A 352 0.18 -18.53 -4.51
N LEU A 353 0.59 -17.34 -4.06
CA LEU A 353 -0.28 -16.34 -3.46
C LEU A 353 -1.49 -15.97 -4.34
N ASP A 354 -1.27 -15.81 -5.63
CA ASP A 354 -2.32 -15.48 -6.59
C ASP A 354 -3.14 -16.70 -7.04
N THR A 355 -2.56 -17.91 -6.96
CA THR A 355 -3.15 -19.13 -7.50
C THR A 355 -3.74 -20.07 -6.45
N GLU A 356 -3.29 -19.99 -5.19
CA GLU A 356 -3.75 -20.86 -4.10
C GLU A 356 -4.87 -20.25 -3.24
N ILE A 357 -5.41 -19.11 -3.62
CA ILE A 357 -6.58 -18.57 -2.94
C ILE A 357 -7.73 -19.53 -3.20
N ARG A 358 -8.13 -20.23 -2.15
CA ARG A 358 -9.24 -21.18 -2.23
C ARG A 358 -10.55 -20.42 -2.46
N PRO A 359 -11.51 -21.03 -3.17
CA PRO A 359 -12.84 -20.49 -3.22
C PRO A 359 -13.37 -20.27 -1.80
N THR A 360 -13.89 -19.08 -1.53
CA THR A 360 -14.53 -18.78 -0.25
C THR A 360 -15.99 -19.13 -0.34
N VAL A 361 -16.47 -19.86 0.65
CA VAL A 361 -17.89 -20.20 0.76
C VAL A 361 -18.55 -19.17 1.64
N ALA A 362 -19.48 -18.41 1.06
CA ALA A 362 -20.30 -17.44 1.77
C ALA A 362 -21.73 -17.97 1.90
N GLU A 363 -22.40 -17.67 3.01
CA GLU A 363 -23.78 -18.03 3.24
C GLU A 363 -24.64 -16.80 3.50
N TYR A 364 -25.77 -16.73 2.79
CA TYR A 364 -26.81 -15.75 3.04
C TYR A 364 -28.18 -16.42 3.03
N GLU A 365 -28.92 -16.35 4.13
CA GLU A 365 -30.28 -16.93 4.31
C GLU A 365 -30.39 -18.41 3.89
N GLY A 366 -29.36 -19.21 4.19
CA GLY A 366 -29.31 -20.63 3.85
C GLY A 366 -28.92 -20.94 2.40
N GLN A 367 -28.63 -19.91 1.61
CA GLN A 367 -28.03 -20.08 0.29
C GLN A 367 -26.50 -20.07 0.42
N VAL A 368 -25.88 -21.11 -0.08
CA VAL A 368 -24.43 -21.28 -0.07
C VAL A 368 -23.90 -20.81 -1.43
N ILE A 369 -22.99 -19.87 -1.43
CA ILE A 369 -22.39 -19.26 -2.61
C ILE A 369 -20.88 -19.48 -2.55
N GLU A 370 -20.33 -20.11 -3.58
CA GLU A 370 -18.91 -20.31 -3.72
C GLU A 370 -18.31 -19.21 -4.62
N LEU A 371 -17.32 -18.49 -4.11
CA LEU A 371 -16.64 -17.40 -4.78
C LEU A 371 -15.22 -17.81 -5.10
N SER A 372 -14.77 -17.56 -6.32
CA SER A 372 -13.45 -17.98 -6.81
C SER A 372 -12.70 -16.83 -7.47
N GLY A 373 -11.38 -17.00 -7.61
CA GLY A 373 -10.46 -16.01 -8.16
C GLY A 373 -9.63 -15.32 -7.07
N THR A 374 -8.99 -14.21 -7.40
CA THR A 374 -8.19 -13.43 -6.45
C THR A 374 -9.06 -12.89 -5.31
N PHE A 375 -8.46 -12.53 -4.19
CA PHE A 375 -9.17 -11.90 -3.07
C PHE A 375 -10.01 -10.70 -3.48
N SER A 376 -9.42 -9.79 -4.24
CA SER A 376 -10.13 -8.62 -4.76
C SER A 376 -11.34 -9.02 -5.62
N ASN A 377 -11.20 -10.07 -6.46
CA ASN A 377 -12.30 -10.56 -7.27
C ASN A 377 -13.41 -11.18 -6.43
N GLN A 378 -13.08 -12.03 -5.45
CA GLN A 378 -14.06 -12.64 -4.56
C GLN A 378 -14.80 -11.59 -3.74
N TYR A 379 -14.08 -10.60 -3.18
CA TYR A 379 -14.67 -9.50 -2.43
C TYR A 379 -15.63 -8.65 -3.29
N LYS A 380 -15.22 -8.27 -4.51
CA LYS A 380 -16.08 -7.54 -5.45
C LYS A 380 -17.30 -8.34 -5.86
N GLN A 381 -17.16 -9.65 -6.11
CA GLN A 381 -18.28 -10.52 -6.43
C GLN A 381 -19.27 -10.58 -5.28
N TRP A 382 -18.78 -10.76 -4.04
CA TRP A 382 -19.63 -10.80 -2.85
C TRP A 382 -20.41 -9.50 -2.66
N ARG A 383 -19.76 -8.35 -2.74
CA ARG A 383 -20.42 -7.04 -2.64
C ARG A 383 -21.52 -6.85 -3.69
N ARG A 384 -21.31 -7.29 -4.93
CA ARG A 384 -22.34 -7.26 -5.98
C ARG A 384 -23.53 -8.15 -5.63
N ILE A 385 -23.27 -9.36 -5.17
CA ILE A 385 -24.31 -10.30 -4.74
C ILE A 385 -25.14 -9.70 -3.62
N LEU A 386 -24.51 -9.12 -2.61
CA LEU A 386 -25.21 -8.45 -1.50
C LEU A 386 -26.06 -7.27 -1.98
N GLN A 387 -25.59 -6.48 -2.94
CA GLN A 387 -26.36 -5.41 -3.56
C GLN A 387 -27.57 -5.95 -4.33
N ASP A 388 -27.40 -7.02 -5.10
CA ASP A 388 -28.49 -7.65 -5.86
C ASP A 388 -29.54 -8.27 -4.92
N ILE A 389 -29.11 -8.90 -3.83
CA ILE A 389 -29.99 -9.41 -2.77
C ILE A 389 -30.80 -8.24 -2.18
N TYR A 390 -30.13 -7.15 -1.80
CA TYR A 390 -30.81 -5.96 -1.24
C TYR A 390 -31.89 -5.43 -2.19
N ARG A 391 -31.58 -5.32 -3.49
CA ARG A 391 -32.52 -4.83 -4.50
C ARG A 391 -33.69 -5.80 -4.72
N ALA A 392 -33.41 -7.11 -4.75
CA ALA A 392 -34.45 -8.12 -4.92
C ALA A 392 -35.44 -8.16 -3.76
N GLU A 393 -34.94 -8.09 -2.53
CA GLU A 393 -35.78 -8.06 -1.35
C GLU A 393 -36.61 -6.79 -1.24
N ARG A 394 -36.09 -5.64 -1.71
CA ARG A 394 -36.84 -4.38 -1.80
C ARG A 394 -38.01 -4.50 -2.78
N ALA A 395 -37.82 -5.16 -3.91
CA ALA A 395 -38.85 -5.32 -4.94
C ALA A 395 -40.01 -6.24 -4.48
N VAL A 396 -39.76 -7.15 -3.55
CA VAL A 396 -40.76 -8.11 -3.04
C VAL A 396 -41.65 -7.48 -1.95
N ASP A 397 -41.20 -6.42 -1.25
CA ASP A 397 -41.96 -5.78 -0.18
C ASP A 397 -42.29 -4.32 -0.53
N PRO A 398 -43.38 -4.09 -1.34
CA PRO A 398 -43.80 -2.76 -1.77
C PRO A 398 -44.31 -1.86 -0.62
N SER A 399 -44.54 -2.41 0.58
CA SER A 399 -44.91 -1.63 1.77
C SER A 399 -43.78 -0.72 2.26
N ILE A 400 -42.57 -0.90 1.72
CA ILE A 400 -41.37 -0.17 2.09
C ILE A 400 -41.31 1.21 1.41
N ASP A 401 -41.91 1.39 0.23
CA ASP A 401 -41.84 2.64 -0.53
C ASP A 401 -42.83 3.73 -0.12
N GLY A 402 -43.61 3.57 0.95
CA GLY A 402 -44.53 4.60 1.45
C GLY A 402 -45.57 5.09 0.46
N ALA A 403 -45.66 4.47 -0.72
CA ALA A 403 -46.65 4.79 -1.74
C ALA A 403 -47.94 4.05 -1.45
N THR A 404 -48.85 4.70 -0.70
CA THR A 404 -50.27 4.36 -0.78
C THR A 404 -50.74 4.62 -2.21
N PRO A 405 -51.25 3.62 -2.94
CA PRO A 405 -51.91 3.87 -4.20
C PRO A 405 -53.21 4.65 -3.89
N ASN A 406 -53.33 5.85 -4.43
CA ASN A 406 -54.59 6.55 -4.54
C ASN A 406 -55.52 5.86 -5.55
#